data_696c4f187efd9bae1f105372ef95fcaf
#
_entry.id   696c4f187efd9bae1f105372ef95fcaf
#
_cell.length_a   1.000
_cell.length_b   1.000
_cell.length_c   1.000
_cell.angle_alpha   90.00
_cell.angle_beta   90.00
_cell.angle_gamma   90.00
#
_symmetry.space_group_name_H-M   'P 1'
#
loop_
_entity.id
_entity.type
_entity.pdbx_description
1 polymer ?
#
loop_
_entity_poly.entity_id
_entity_poly.type
_entity_poly.pdbx_seq_one_letter_code
_entity_poly.pdbx_strand_id
1 'polypeptide(L)'
;MVYHVLNGDALAQQFPVTLKLDTVLVIREAFIDGPLSLNYTDEYWNKRKEYIENTYEETQQGYQSRVMSQFRELEKIRSDDQVYLWFEDDLFCQCNMWFAVDYISKYSQPQFHRVFPKADIQYWKGFGRAETADLFQYFHLAIDLSSEDILHIQKLWKALVESNTAVLIELSEKPCAGIRFQKEVILAHLDREPDESGFGRPGRTLKKIMLRGENDFYKLFQT
;
A
#
# COMPACT_ATOMS: atom_id res chain seq x y z
N MET A 1 -1.87 17.35 15.53
CA MET A 1 -3.02 17.29 14.59
C MET A 1 -3.33 15.84 14.30
N VAL A 2 -4.45 15.55 13.60
CA VAL A 2 -4.80 14.19 13.16
C VAL A 2 -4.74 14.13 11.63
N TYR A 3 -4.07 13.12 11.12
CA TYR A 3 -3.92 12.83 9.69
C TYR A 3 -4.49 11.46 9.36
N HIS A 4 -5.30 11.37 8.31
CA HIS A 4 -5.75 10.11 7.73
C HIS A 4 -5.03 9.90 6.41
N VAL A 5 -4.16 8.89 6.34
CA VAL A 5 -3.43 8.52 5.13
C VAL A 5 -4.14 7.34 4.48
N LEU A 6 -4.75 7.58 3.32
CA LEU A 6 -5.59 6.63 2.60
C LEU A 6 -4.87 6.06 1.38
N ASN A 7 -5.16 4.82 1.02
CA ASN A 7 -4.69 4.21 -0.23
C ASN A 7 -5.72 4.40 -1.34
N GLY A 8 -5.49 5.38 -2.22
CA GLY A 8 -6.29 5.62 -3.42
C GLY A 8 -7.59 6.40 -3.22
N ASP A 9 -8.15 6.83 -4.35
CA ASP A 9 -9.32 7.71 -4.40
C ASP A 9 -10.63 6.99 -4.07
N ALA A 10 -10.73 5.68 -4.27
CA ALA A 10 -11.95 4.94 -3.99
C ALA A 10 -12.36 5.05 -2.51
N LEU A 11 -11.41 4.87 -1.59
CA LEU A 11 -11.67 5.07 -0.17
C LEU A 11 -11.91 6.56 0.15
N ALA A 12 -11.17 7.47 -0.45
CA ALA A 12 -11.32 8.91 -0.21
C ALA A 12 -12.72 9.44 -0.59
N GLN A 13 -13.34 8.90 -1.64
CA GLN A 13 -14.70 9.28 -2.07
C GLN A 13 -15.75 8.89 -1.03
N GLN A 14 -15.65 7.71 -0.44
CA GLN A 14 -16.61 7.20 0.56
C GLN A 14 -16.23 7.55 2.00
N PHE A 15 -15.08 8.23 2.20
CA PHE A 15 -14.56 8.51 3.54
C PHE A 15 -15.54 9.41 4.34
N PRO A 16 -15.79 9.13 5.62
CA PRO A 16 -16.78 9.85 6.44
C PRO A 16 -16.53 11.34 6.49
N VAL A 17 -17.57 12.14 6.26
CA VAL A 17 -17.47 13.62 6.25
C VAL A 17 -16.94 14.17 7.59
N THR A 18 -17.32 13.55 8.71
CA THR A 18 -16.85 13.96 10.04
C THR A 18 -15.37 13.69 10.26
N LEU A 19 -14.82 12.61 9.71
CA LEU A 19 -13.39 12.35 9.72
C LEU A 19 -12.62 13.22 8.70
N LYS A 20 -13.30 13.80 7.71
CA LYS A 20 -12.72 14.78 6.78
C LYS A 20 -12.50 16.16 7.42
N LEU A 21 -12.94 16.37 8.64
CA LEU A 21 -12.57 17.57 9.43
C LEU A 21 -11.10 17.53 9.84
N ASP A 22 -10.52 16.34 9.94
CA ASP A 22 -9.08 16.13 10.07
C ASP A 22 -8.39 16.24 8.70
N THR A 23 -7.08 16.19 8.68
CA THR A 23 -6.34 16.24 7.41
C THR A 23 -6.34 14.87 6.72
N VAL A 24 -6.92 14.79 5.53
CA VAL A 24 -6.96 13.57 4.72
C VAL A 24 -5.92 13.67 3.60
N LEU A 25 -4.99 12.72 3.56
CA LEU A 25 -3.96 12.58 2.54
C LEU A 25 -4.15 11.26 1.80
N VAL A 26 -3.92 11.27 0.48
CA VAL A 26 -4.19 10.10 -0.37
C VAL A 26 -2.93 9.69 -1.11
N ILE A 27 -2.49 8.46 -0.88
CA ILE A 27 -1.40 7.84 -1.66
C ILE A 27 -1.98 7.33 -2.98
N ARG A 28 -1.53 7.93 -4.09
CA ARG A 28 -1.94 7.58 -5.46
C ARG A 28 -0.75 7.04 -6.25
N GLU A 29 -0.08 6.08 -5.65
CA GLU A 29 1.11 5.46 -6.23
C GLU A 29 0.97 3.94 -6.34
N ALA A 30 1.84 3.36 -7.17
CA ALA A 30 1.93 1.92 -7.42
C ALA A 30 3.34 1.42 -7.08
N PHE A 31 3.74 1.53 -5.80
CA PHE A 31 5.09 1.12 -5.36
C PHE A 31 5.35 -0.39 -5.42
N ILE A 32 4.37 -1.15 -5.87
CA ILE A 32 4.54 -2.55 -6.21
C ILE A 32 5.38 -2.74 -7.48
N ASP A 33 5.44 -1.72 -8.36
CA ASP A 33 6.11 -1.76 -9.66
C ASP A 33 6.94 -0.50 -9.93
N GLY A 34 7.85 -0.62 -10.90
CA GLY A 34 8.68 0.48 -11.38
C GLY A 34 9.87 0.81 -10.49
N PRO A 35 10.54 1.94 -10.73
CA PRO A 35 11.74 2.31 -9.99
C PRO A 35 11.41 2.61 -8.53
N LEU A 36 12.13 1.98 -7.60
CA LEU A 36 12.05 2.22 -6.17
C LEU A 36 13.35 2.85 -5.66
N SER A 37 13.29 3.60 -4.55
CA SER A 37 14.47 4.21 -3.93
C SER A 37 14.24 4.43 -2.44
N LEU A 38 15.33 4.39 -1.68
CA LEU A 38 15.37 4.87 -0.29
C LEU A 38 15.74 6.35 -0.21
N ASN A 39 16.17 6.94 -1.32
CA ASN A 39 16.54 8.34 -1.44
C ASN A 39 15.51 9.07 -2.32
N TYR A 40 14.70 9.91 -1.72
CA TYR A 40 13.57 10.59 -2.36
C TYR A 40 14.01 11.92 -3.01
N THR A 41 14.99 11.84 -3.92
CA THR A 41 15.52 12.99 -4.65
C THR A 41 14.60 13.40 -5.81
N ASP A 42 14.79 14.61 -6.32
CA ASP A 42 14.07 15.08 -7.52
C ASP A 42 14.34 14.16 -8.73
N GLU A 43 15.56 13.60 -8.85
CA GLU A 43 15.89 12.63 -9.90
C GLU A 43 15.04 11.36 -9.77
N TYR A 44 14.87 10.84 -8.55
CA TYR A 44 14.02 9.69 -8.29
C TYR A 44 12.56 9.98 -8.66
N TRP A 45 12.01 11.12 -8.21
CA TRP A 45 10.62 11.49 -8.52
C TRP A 45 10.39 11.73 -10.01
N ASN A 46 11.38 12.23 -10.74
CA ASN A 46 11.30 12.36 -12.20
C ASN A 46 11.23 10.99 -12.89
N LYS A 47 12.04 10.01 -12.44
CA LYS A 47 11.96 8.62 -12.94
C LYS A 47 10.61 7.97 -12.62
N ARG A 48 10.08 8.20 -11.42
CA ARG A 48 8.73 7.68 -11.04
C ARG A 48 7.65 8.27 -11.92
N LYS A 49 7.67 9.59 -12.09
CA LYS A 49 6.71 10.30 -12.92
C LYS A 49 6.70 9.79 -14.36
N GLU A 50 7.87 9.62 -14.96
CA GLU A 50 8.02 9.06 -16.30
C GLU A 50 7.50 7.62 -16.37
N TYR A 51 7.80 6.79 -15.38
CA TYR A 51 7.29 5.43 -15.30
C TYR A 51 5.76 5.38 -15.22
N ILE A 52 5.15 6.19 -14.35
CA ILE A 52 3.70 6.24 -14.16
C ILE A 52 3.00 6.77 -15.42
N GLU A 53 3.55 7.81 -16.08
CA GLU A 53 3.04 8.34 -17.34
C GLU A 53 3.02 7.25 -18.43
N ASN A 54 4.09 6.50 -18.57
CA ASN A 54 4.22 5.47 -19.61
C ASN A 54 3.40 4.20 -19.32
N THR A 55 3.13 3.89 -18.06
CA THR A 55 2.51 2.62 -17.66
C THR A 55 1.03 2.74 -17.36
N TYR A 56 0.60 3.88 -16.78
CA TYR A 56 -0.77 4.08 -16.27
C TYR A 56 -1.52 5.23 -16.95
N GLU A 57 -1.00 5.74 -18.08
CA GLU A 57 -1.60 6.84 -18.85
C GLU A 57 -1.86 8.13 -18.03
N GLU A 58 -1.11 8.34 -16.94
CA GLU A 58 -1.16 9.55 -16.14
C GLU A 58 -0.28 10.63 -16.73
N THR A 59 -0.74 11.86 -16.75
CA THR A 59 0.09 12.98 -17.23
C THR A 59 1.11 13.43 -16.17
N GLN A 60 2.25 13.96 -16.60
CA GLN A 60 3.25 14.50 -15.68
C GLN A 60 2.70 15.64 -14.81
N GLN A 61 1.83 16.48 -15.38
CA GLN A 61 1.14 17.53 -14.63
C GLN A 61 0.15 16.96 -13.61
N GLY A 62 -0.58 15.91 -13.98
CA GLY A 62 -1.49 15.19 -13.09
C GLY A 62 -0.72 14.54 -11.92
N TYR A 63 0.39 13.86 -12.21
CA TYR A 63 1.28 13.31 -11.18
C TYR A 63 1.77 14.41 -10.22
N GLN A 64 2.25 15.53 -10.75
CA GLN A 64 2.75 16.63 -9.92
C GLN A 64 1.66 17.22 -9.01
N SER A 65 0.44 17.42 -9.54
CA SER A 65 -0.65 18.05 -8.80
C SER A 65 -1.36 17.11 -7.83
N ARG A 66 -1.48 15.83 -8.17
CA ARG A 66 -2.26 14.86 -7.38
C ARG A 66 -1.40 13.97 -6.47
N VAL A 67 -0.18 13.64 -6.89
CA VAL A 67 0.72 12.76 -6.12
C VAL A 67 1.71 13.58 -5.30
N MET A 68 2.55 14.37 -5.98
CA MET A 68 3.61 15.12 -5.30
C MET A 68 3.08 16.17 -4.32
N SER A 69 1.90 16.76 -4.58
CA SER A 69 1.25 17.65 -3.62
C SER A 69 0.93 16.95 -2.29
N GLN A 70 0.49 15.69 -2.34
CA GLN A 70 0.19 14.90 -1.14
C GLN A 70 1.47 14.56 -0.37
N PHE A 71 2.55 14.20 -1.08
CA PHE A 71 3.82 13.90 -0.42
C PHE A 71 4.41 15.11 0.31
N ARG A 72 4.30 16.33 -0.27
CA ARG A 72 4.68 17.56 0.42
C ARG A 72 3.86 17.82 1.69
N GLU A 73 2.61 17.38 1.75
CA GLU A 73 1.82 17.46 2.98
C GLU A 73 2.27 16.41 4.00
N LEU A 74 2.67 15.20 3.56
CA LEU A 74 3.26 14.19 4.46
C LEU A 74 4.55 14.69 5.14
N GLU A 75 5.36 15.50 4.44
CA GLU A 75 6.59 16.10 4.99
C GLU A 75 6.34 17.10 6.13
N LYS A 76 5.11 17.64 6.24
CA LYS A 76 4.73 18.61 7.28
C LYS A 76 4.26 17.96 8.58
N ILE A 77 4.06 16.65 8.59
CA ILE A 77 3.66 15.88 9.77
C ILE A 77 4.75 16.00 10.84
N ARG A 78 4.37 16.25 12.08
CA ARG A 78 5.28 16.43 13.21
C ARG A 78 5.18 15.28 14.20
N SER A 79 6.16 15.19 15.09
CA SER A 79 6.24 14.07 16.05
C SER A 79 5.14 14.12 17.14
N ASP A 80 4.45 15.23 17.31
CA ASP A 80 3.29 15.38 18.19
C ASP A 80 1.94 15.14 17.50
N ASP A 81 1.97 14.79 16.21
CA ASP A 81 0.77 14.49 15.43
C ASP A 81 0.41 12.98 15.52
N GLN A 82 -0.84 12.67 15.15
CA GLN A 82 -1.36 11.30 15.02
C GLN A 82 -1.61 10.99 13.57
N VAL A 83 -1.15 9.82 13.10
CA VAL A 83 -1.27 9.38 11.71
C VAL A 83 -2.01 8.06 11.65
N TYR A 84 -3.21 8.06 11.09
CA TYR A 84 -4.04 6.88 10.87
C TYR A 84 -3.80 6.32 9.46
N LEU A 85 -3.28 5.11 9.40
CA LEU A 85 -2.93 4.41 8.16
C LEU A 85 -4.09 3.52 7.70
N TRP A 86 -4.76 3.92 6.61
CA TRP A 86 -5.92 3.25 6.01
C TRP A 86 -5.50 2.50 4.75
N PHE A 87 -4.96 1.33 4.92
CA PHE A 87 -4.51 0.48 3.82
C PHE A 87 -5.18 -0.89 3.91
N GLU A 88 -5.37 -1.55 2.79
CA GLU A 88 -5.89 -2.90 2.73
C GLU A 88 -4.78 -3.93 2.95
N ASP A 89 -5.13 -5.21 2.98
CA ASP A 89 -4.17 -6.26 3.33
C ASP A 89 -3.45 -6.86 2.10
N ASP A 90 -3.87 -6.48 0.89
CA ASP A 90 -3.25 -6.95 -0.35
C ASP A 90 -1.86 -6.37 -0.58
N LEU A 91 -1.09 -7.01 -1.45
CA LEU A 91 0.30 -6.65 -1.73
C LEU A 91 0.46 -5.21 -2.23
N PHE A 92 -0.43 -4.73 -3.09
CA PHE A 92 -0.37 -3.36 -3.63
C PHE A 92 -0.50 -2.33 -2.51
N CYS A 93 -1.52 -2.48 -1.67
CA CYS A 93 -1.77 -1.59 -0.53
C CYS A 93 -0.66 -1.66 0.50
N GLN A 94 -0.10 -2.85 0.74
CA GLN A 94 0.99 -3.02 1.69
C GLN A 94 2.29 -2.34 1.22
N CYS A 95 2.66 -2.45 -0.05
CA CYS A 95 3.84 -1.73 -0.58
C CYS A 95 3.69 -0.21 -0.42
N ASN A 96 2.51 0.33 -0.70
CA ASN A 96 2.22 1.76 -0.52
C ASN A 96 2.25 2.17 0.97
N MET A 97 1.78 1.31 1.89
CA MET A 97 1.86 1.56 3.33
C MET A 97 3.31 1.55 3.82
N TRP A 98 4.13 0.58 3.40
CA TRP A 98 5.53 0.51 3.80
C TRP A 98 6.30 1.76 3.36
N PHE A 99 6.06 2.20 2.11
CA PHE A 99 6.57 3.48 1.63
C PHE A 99 6.10 4.65 2.49
N ALA A 100 4.80 4.77 2.77
CA ALA A 100 4.25 5.92 3.50
C ALA A 100 4.86 6.04 4.91
N VAL A 101 5.01 4.91 5.62
CA VAL A 101 5.65 4.87 6.94
C VAL A 101 7.14 5.25 6.84
N ASP A 102 7.89 4.69 5.89
CA ASP A 102 9.31 5.05 5.71
C ASP A 102 9.46 6.53 5.33
N TYR A 103 8.63 7.02 4.41
CA TYR A 103 8.67 8.40 3.94
C TYR A 103 8.41 9.41 5.07
N ILE A 104 7.33 9.25 5.82
CA ILE A 104 7.00 10.12 6.95
C ILE A 104 8.11 10.07 8.00
N SER A 105 8.61 8.86 8.30
CA SER A 105 9.63 8.65 9.32
C SER A 105 10.98 9.30 9.02
N LYS A 106 11.22 9.76 7.78
CA LYS A 106 12.42 10.55 7.43
C LYS A 106 12.36 12.00 7.89
N TYR A 107 11.14 12.51 8.12
CA TYR A 107 10.93 13.90 8.50
C TYR A 107 10.54 14.02 9.98
N SER A 108 9.79 13.05 10.51
CA SER A 108 9.31 13.08 11.90
C SER A 108 8.99 11.66 12.41
N GLN A 109 8.70 11.57 13.72
CA GLN A 109 8.29 10.31 14.35
C GLN A 109 6.93 10.51 15.04
N PRO A 110 5.82 10.60 14.26
CA PRO A 110 4.49 10.75 14.83
C PRO A 110 4.00 9.47 15.48
N GLN A 111 2.88 9.55 16.21
CA GLN A 111 2.17 8.35 16.64
C GLN A 111 1.42 7.76 15.45
N PHE A 112 1.83 6.58 15.01
CA PHE A 112 1.14 5.85 13.95
C PHE A 112 0.05 4.94 14.53
N HIS A 113 -1.11 4.92 13.88
CA HIS A 113 -2.24 4.05 14.15
C HIS A 113 -2.60 3.28 12.89
N ARG A 114 -2.83 1.99 13.02
CA ARG A 114 -3.23 1.14 11.90
C ARG A 114 -4.74 0.91 11.93
N VAL A 115 -5.44 1.32 10.87
CA VAL A 115 -6.86 1.04 10.67
C VAL A 115 -6.98 -0.13 9.72
N PHE A 116 -7.60 -1.21 10.18
CA PHE A 116 -7.82 -2.41 9.37
C PHE A 116 -9.24 -2.44 8.82
N PRO A 117 -9.43 -2.86 7.57
CA PRO A 117 -10.74 -3.29 7.11
C PRO A 117 -11.17 -4.57 7.85
N LYS A 118 -12.45 -4.92 7.77
CA LYS A 118 -12.91 -6.20 8.28
C LYS A 118 -12.10 -7.34 7.65
N ALA A 119 -11.58 -8.23 8.48
CA ALA A 119 -10.83 -9.38 8.01
C ALA A 119 -11.75 -10.32 7.22
N ASP A 120 -11.42 -10.56 5.95
CA ASP A 120 -12.09 -11.53 5.10
C ASP A 120 -11.02 -12.24 4.25
N ILE A 121 -10.46 -13.30 4.82
CA ILE A 121 -9.37 -14.06 4.19
C ILE A 121 -9.80 -14.64 2.84
N GLN A 122 -11.08 -15.00 2.70
CA GLN A 122 -11.56 -15.68 1.50
C GLN A 122 -11.60 -14.76 0.27
N TYR A 123 -11.91 -13.47 0.47
CA TYR A 123 -12.20 -12.55 -0.64
C TYR A 123 -11.34 -11.29 -0.66
N TRP A 124 -10.54 -11.02 0.36
CA TRP A 124 -9.68 -9.82 0.48
C TRP A 124 -10.43 -8.51 0.15
N LYS A 125 -11.64 -8.38 0.72
CA LYS A 125 -12.59 -7.31 0.31
C LYS A 125 -12.16 -5.89 0.65
N GLY A 126 -11.20 -5.72 1.53
CA GLY A 126 -10.69 -4.42 1.92
C GLY A 126 -11.77 -3.45 2.43
N PHE A 127 -11.60 -2.16 2.13
CA PHE A 127 -12.58 -1.11 2.45
C PHE A 127 -13.66 -0.94 1.38
N GLY A 128 -13.52 -1.56 0.21
CA GLY A 128 -14.35 -1.29 -0.96
C GLY A 128 -15.84 -1.61 -0.80
N ARG A 129 -16.21 -2.39 0.22
CA ARG A 129 -17.61 -2.70 0.56
C ARG A 129 -18.05 -2.16 1.92
N ALA A 130 -17.20 -1.37 2.57
CA ALA A 130 -17.52 -0.77 3.85
C ALA A 130 -18.53 0.37 3.66
N GLU A 131 -19.55 0.40 4.51
CA GLU A 131 -20.42 1.56 4.64
C GLU A 131 -19.77 2.61 5.56
N THR A 132 -20.31 3.83 5.57
CA THR A 132 -19.81 4.91 6.43
C THR A 132 -19.76 4.48 7.92
N ALA A 133 -20.76 3.73 8.39
CA ALA A 133 -20.79 3.23 9.76
C ALA A 133 -19.66 2.23 10.04
N ASP A 134 -19.32 1.38 9.07
CA ASP A 134 -18.21 0.43 9.18
C ASP A 134 -16.87 1.17 9.29
N LEU A 135 -16.67 2.22 8.48
CA LEU A 135 -15.44 3.01 8.51
C LEU A 135 -15.25 3.69 9.88
N PHE A 136 -16.33 4.19 10.52
CA PHE A 136 -16.27 4.67 11.88
C PHE A 136 -15.88 3.59 12.88
N GLN A 137 -16.48 2.41 12.75
CA GLN A 137 -16.13 1.29 13.62
C GLN A 137 -14.65 0.90 13.45
N TYR A 138 -14.15 0.83 12.21
CA TYR A 138 -12.73 0.52 11.97
C TYR A 138 -11.79 1.59 12.54
N PHE A 139 -12.16 2.86 12.45
CA PHE A 139 -11.40 3.94 13.07
C PHE A 139 -11.30 3.78 14.60
N HIS A 140 -12.40 3.47 15.26
CA HIS A 140 -12.40 3.24 16.72
C HIS A 140 -11.68 1.97 17.15
N LEU A 141 -11.46 1.04 16.24
CA LEU A 141 -10.70 -0.19 16.44
C LEU A 141 -9.25 -0.07 15.98
N ALA A 142 -8.81 1.12 15.59
CA ALA A 142 -7.43 1.35 15.20
C ALA A 142 -6.48 0.95 16.32
N ILE A 143 -5.35 0.36 15.95
CA ILE A 143 -4.31 -0.05 16.90
C ILE A 143 -3.11 0.87 16.82
N ASP A 144 -2.49 1.13 17.96
CA ASP A 144 -1.25 1.87 18.05
C ASP A 144 -0.09 1.01 17.55
N LEU A 145 0.76 1.58 16.70
CA LEU A 145 1.98 0.93 16.27
C LEU A 145 3.13 1.28 17.21
N SER A 146 3.82 0.27 17.67
CA SER A 146 5.04 0.43 18.47
C SER A 146 6.21 0.88 17.59
N SER A 147 7.27 1.38 18.21
CA SER A 147 8.52 1.67 17.49
C SER A 147 9.12 0.43 16.81
N GLU A 148 8.89 -0.75 17.38
CA GLU A 148 9.33 -2.03 16.80
C GLU A 148 8.52 -2.35 15.53
N ASP A 149 7.20 -2.12 15.52
CA ASP A 149 6.35 -2.28 14.35
C ASP A 149 6.77 -1.32 13.22
N ILE A 150 7.01 -0.05 13.56
CA ILE A 150 7.47 0.95 12.59
C ILE A 150 8.81 0.54 11.98
N LEU A 151 9.78 0.15 12.81
CA LEU A 151 11.08 -0.33 12.33
C LEU A 151 10.96 -1.58 11.46
N HIS A 152 10.03 -2.48 11.79
CA HIS A 152 9.75 -3.67 10.98
C HIS A 152 9.20 -3.30 9.60
N ILE A 153 8.23 -2.38 9.53
CA ILE A 153 7.66 -1.87 8.27
C ILE A 153 8.74 -1.19 7.42
N GLN A 154 9.60 -0.38 8.03
CA GLN A 154 10.72 0.26 7.33
C GLN A 154 11.73 -0.77 6.76
N LYS A 155 11.99 -1.85 7.49
CA LYS A 155 12.84 -2.96 7.01
C LYS A 155 12.21 -3.69 5.82
N LEU A 156 10.89 -3.88 5.82
CA LEU A 156 10.17 -4.44 4.67
C LEU A 156 10.30 -3.53 3.45
N TRP A 157 10.07 -2.23 3.62
CA TRP A 157 10.28 -1.26 2.54
C TRP A 157 11.70 -1.31 1.99
N LYS A 158 12.69 -1.26 2.87
CA LYS A 158 14.10 -1.35 2.47
C LYS A 158 14.40 -2.62 1.70
N ALA A 159 13.97 -3.78 2.21
CA ALA A 159 14.20 -5.05 1.56
C ALA A 159 13.51 -5.15 0.18
N LEU A 160 12.31 -4.56 0.03
CA LEU A 160 11.63 -4.45 -1.26
C LEU A 160 12.44 -3.60 -2.25
N VAL A 161 12.87 -2.41 -1.85
CA VAL A 161 13.67 -1.50 -2.69
C VAL A 161 14.98 -2.13 -3.13
N GLU A 162 15.64 -2.87 -2.25
CA GLU A 162 16.92 -3.56 -2.50
C GLU A 162 16.73 -4.90 -3.20
N SER A 163 15.49 -5.32 -3.50
CA SER A 163 15.16 -6.65 -4.03
C SER A 163 15.77 -7.78 -3.18
N ASN A 164 15.85 -7.58 -1.87
CA ASN A 164 16.48 -8.53 -0.94
C ASN A 164 15.47 -9.60 -0.48
N THR A 165 15.28 -10.60 -1.34
CA THR A 165 14.38 -11.73 -1.10
C THR A 165 14.64 -12.46 0.22
N ALA A 166 15.90 -12.65 0.58
CA ALA A 166 16.26 -13.36 1.82
C ALA A 166 15.75 -12.62 3.06
N VAL A 167 15.93 -11.29 3.09
CA VAL A 167 15.44 -10.45 4.19
C VAL A 167 13.91 -10.38 4.19
N LEU A 168 13.25 -10.32 3.03
CA LEU A 168 11.78 -10.37 2.95
C LEU A 168 11.24 -11.67 3.56
N ILE A 169 11.84 -12.81 3.22
CA ILE A 169 11.46 -14.12 3.79
C ILE A 169 11.69 -14.14 5.30
N GLU A 170 12.85 -13.68 5.78
CA GLU A 170 13.14 -13.62 7.22
C GLU A 170 12.11 -12.75 7.95
N LEU A 171 11.79 -11.58 7.42
CA LEU A 171 10.81 -10.67 8.01
C LEU A 171 9.40 -11.27 7.99
N SER A 172 9.05 -12.06 6.97
CA SER A 172 7.72 -12.67 6.84
C SER A 172 7.36 -13.59 8.02
N GLU A 173 8.36 -14.13 8.70
CA GLU A 173 8.18 -15.02 9.86
C GLU A 173 8.11 -14.25 11.21
N LYS A 174 8.33 -12.94 11.20
CA LYS A 174 8.32 -12.11 12.41
C LYS A 174 6.96 -11.40 12.55
N PRO A 175 6.35 -11.41 13.74
CA PRO A 175 5.08 -10.71 13.94
C PRO A 175 5.27 -9.19 13.82
N CYS A 176 4.27 -8.52 13.24
CA CYS A 176 4.13 -7.07 13.21
C CYS A 176 2.66 -6.73 13.41
N ALA A 177 2.34 -5.95 14.43
CA ALA A 177 0.95 -5.60 14.73
C ALA A 177 0.29 -4.80 13.58
N GLY A 178 1.09 -4.03 12.83
CA GLY A 178 0.62 -3.23 11.70
C GLY A 178 0.28 -4.02 10.44
N ILE A 179 0.59 -5.32 10.36
CA ILE A 179 0.44 -6.11 9.14
C ILE A 179 -0.23 -7.45 9.44
N ARG A 180 -1.41 -7.66 8.83
CA ARG A 180 -2.05 -8.97 8.76
C ARG A 180 -1.61 -9.67 7.48
N PHE A 181 -1.61 -11.01 7.48
CA PHE A 181 -1.26 -11.82 6.30
C PHE A 181 0.11 -11.50 5.68
N GLN A 182 1.06 -11.05 6.51
CA GLN A 182 2.39 -10.61 6.05
C GLN A 182 3.11 -11.68 5.24
N LYS A 183 3.06 -12.94 5.70
CA LYS A 183 3.69 -14.06 5.01
C LYS A 183 3.08 -14.29 3.63
N GLU A 184 1.75 -14.29 3.55
CA GLU A 184 1.00 -14.45 2.31
C GLU A 184 1.30 -13.32 1.31
N VAL A 185 1.37 -12.09 1.80
CA VAL A 185 1.69 -10.88 0.99
C VAL A 185 3.11 -10.99 0.42
N ILE A 186 4.10 -11.35 1.25
CA ILE A 186 5.49 -11.48 0.81
C ILE A 186 5.64 -12.64 -0.17
N LEU A 187 5.04 -13.79 0.11
CA LEU A 187 5.05 -14.92 -0.84
C LEU A 187 4.37 -14.56 -2.16
N ALA A 188 3.27 -13.80 -2.12
CA ALA A 188 2.62 -13.32 -3.33
C ALA A 188 3.53 -12.37 -4.14
N HIS A 189 4.36 -11.56 -3.47
CA HIS A 189 5.35 -10.73 -4.14
C HIS A 189 6.42 -11.58 -4.84
N LEU A 190 7.00 -12.54 -4.13
CA LEU A 190 8.04 -13.42 -4.68
C LEU A 190 7.53 -14.29 -5.84
N ASP A 191 6.30 -14.77 -5.74
CA ASP A 191 5.64 -15.56 -6.78
C ASP A 191 5.30 -14.76 -8.06
N ARG A 192 5.49 -13.43 -8.08
CA ARG A 192 5.33 -12.61 -9.30
C ARG A 192 6.44 -12.84 -10.30
N GLU A 193 7.64 -13.20 -9.82
CA GLU A 193 8.76 -13.52 -10.68
C GLU A 193 8.43 -14.73 -11.58
N PRO A 194 8.80 -14.68 -12.87
CA PRO A 194 8.61 -15.80 -13.77
C PRO A 194 9.41 -17.03 -13.32
N ASP A 195 8.76 -18.19 -13.31
CA ASP A 195 9.42 -19.48 -13.15
C ASP A 195 9.90 -20.06 -14.49
N GLU A 196 10.29 -21.32 -14.50
CA GLU A 196 10.71 -22.06 -15.70
C GLU A 196 9.66 -22.07 -16.83
N SER A 197 8.38 -21.85 -16.50
CA SER A 197 7.30 -21.71 -17.50
C SER A 197 7.26 -20.35 -18.18
N GLY A 198 8.07 -19.39 -17.74
CA GLY A 198 8.08 -18.00 -18.19
C GLY A 198 6.95 -17.15 -17.62
N PHE A 199 6.19 -17.66 -16.62
CA PHE A 199 5.08 -16.96 -16.01
C PHE A 199 5.25 -16.82 -14.50
N GLY A 200 4.99 -15.63 -13.94
CA GLY A 200 4.75 -15.45 -12.53
C GLY A 200 3.37 -15.96 -12.11
N ARG A 201 3.07 -15.95 -10.82
CA ARG A 201 1.80 -16.46 -10.24
C ARG A 201 0.54 -15.94 -10.96
N PRO A 202 0.37 -14.64 -11.28
CA PRO A 202 -0.81 -14.17 -12.00
C PRO A 202 -0.98 -14.85 -13.37
N GLY A 203 0.10 -14.93 -14.16
CA GLY A 203 0.08 -15.58 -15.47
C GLY A 203 -0.21 -17.08 -15.40
N ARG A 204 0.39 -17.78 -14.42
CA ARG A 204 0.10 -19.21 -14.18
C ARG A 204 -1.36 -19.43 -13.79
N THR A 205 -1.92 -18.54 -12.96
CA THR A 205 -3.33 -18.64 -12.54
C THR A 205 -4.26 -18.43 -13.71
N LEU A 206 -4.06 -17.38 -14.52
CA LEU A 206 -4.83 -17.13 -15.73
C LEU A 206 -4.77 -18.32 -16.70
N LYS A 207 -3.55 -18.81 -16.99
CA LYS A 207 -3.37 -19.98 -17.85
C LYS A 207 -4.15 -21.20 -17.34
N LYS A 208 -4.13 -21.44 -16.02
CA LYS A 208 -4.87 -22.56 -15.40
C LYS A 208 -6.38 -22.43 -15.55
N ILE A 209 -6.92 -21.21 -15.40
CA ILE A 209 -8.35 -20.92 -15.55
C ILE A 209 -8.78 -21.09 -17.02
N MET A 210 -8.00 -20.54 -17.96
CA MET A 210 -8.25 -20.68 -19.41
C MET A 210 -8.24 -22.13 -19.87
N LEU A 211 -7.32 -22.95 -19.36
CA LEU A 211 -7.27 -24.39 -19.66
C LEU A 211 -8.50 -25.17 -19.14
N ARG A 212 -9.25 -24.62 -18.20
CA ARG A 212 -10.53 -25.18 -17.73
C ARG A 212 -11.72 -24.73 -18.58
N GLY A 213 -11.49 -23.96 -19.64
CA GLY A 213 -12.48 -23.53 -20.61
C GLY A 213 -13.07 -22.14 -20.40
N GLU A 214 -12.63 -21.40 -19.37
CA GLU A 214 -13.05 -20.01 -19.21
C GLU A 214 -12.16 -19.08 -20.02
N ASN A 215 -12.76 -18.40 -20.99
CA ASN A 215 -12.06 -17.47 -21.90
C ASN A 215 -12.69 -16.06 -21.91
N ASP A 216 -13.71 -15.85 -21.10
CA ASP A 216 -14.31 -14.53 -20.95
C ASP A 216 -13.46 -13.67 -20.01
N PHE A 217 -13.01 -12.51 -20.50
CA PHE A 217 -12.11 -11.62 -19.76
C PHE A 217 -12.67 -11.21 -18.39
N TYR A 218 -13.95 -10.85 -18.32
CA TYR A 218 -14.56 -10.41 -17.05
C TYR A 218 -14.70 -11.54 -16.05
N LYS A 219 -15.01 -12.74 -16.53
CA LYS A 219 -15.12 -13.92 -15.65
C LYS A 219 -13.77 -14.38 -15.11
N LEU A 220 -12.68 -14.22 -15.89
CA LEU A 220 -11.32 -14.54 -15.43
C LEU A 220 -10.91 -13.75 -14.18
N PHE A 221 -11.44 -12.53 -13.99
CA PHE A 221 -11.16 -11.68 -12.83
C PHE A 221 -12.18 -11.82 -11.68
N GLN A 222 -13.21 -12.65 -11.82
CA GLN A 222 -14.20 -12.92 -10.77
C GLN A 222 -13.98 -14.25 -10.06
N THR A 223 -13.04 -15.05 -10.56
CA THR A 223 -12.70 -16.41 -10.07
C THR A 223 -11.51 -16.36 -9.14
#